data_1f792d07a89d6129bfe6c989aea8e4bb
#
_entry.id   1f792d07a89d6129bfe6c989aea8e4bb
#
_cell.length_a   1.000
_cell.length_b   1.000
_cell.length_c   1.000
_cell.angle_alpha   90.00
_cell.angle_beta   90.00
_cell.angle_gamma   90.00
#
_symmetry.space_group_name_H-M   'P 1'
#
loop_
_entity.id
_entity.type
_entity.pdbx_description
1 polymer ?
#
loop_
_entity_poly.entity_id
_entity_poly.type
_entity_poly.pdbx_seq_one_letter_code
_entity_poly.pdbx_strand_id
1 'polypeptide(L)'
;MKNTEKTMEQIVALCKGRGFIFAGSEIYGGLANTWDYGPLGVELKNNVKKAWWKKFVQENPYNVGLDAAILMNPQVWVASGHVGGFSDPLMDCKECKERFRADKVIEDWCHENNFDLGHSVDAMSQTQMKEFIEEHNIPCPTCGKHNWTDIRQFNLMFKTFQGVTEDAKNTVYLRPETAQGIFVNFQNVQRTTRRKLPFGVCQIGKSFRNEITPGNFTFRTREFEQMELEFFCQPGTELDWFKYWKDFCHQWLLQLGMKDENLRLRDHDPEELSHYSNATTDFEFVFPFGWGELWGVASRTNFDLNAHQTTSGKDMTYFDQEKNEHYIPYVIEPSLGADRVTLAFLVDAYDEEVVDAEKNDVRTVLRLHPALAPFKCAVLPLSKKLGDKAREIQAELSKYFMVDYDDAGSIGKRYRREDEIGTPYCITVDFQTVGDDKTPADNCVTVRDRDTMEQVRIPIDQLKDYIAERVAF
;
A
#
# COMPACT_ATOMS: atom_id res chain seq x y z
N MET A 1 -20.45 -8.41 2.88
CA MET A 1 -20.48 -8.19 1.41
C MET A 1 -19.23 -8.77 0.75
N LYS A 2 -19.35 -9.34 -0.46
CA LYS A 2 -18.17 -9.70 -1.27
C LYS A 2 -17.55 -8.43 -1.88
N ASN A 3 -16.23 -8.43 -2.13
CA ASN A 3 -15.57 -7.25 -2.71
C ASN A 3 -16.14 -6.86 -4.08
N THR A 4 -16.58 -7.85 -4.88
CA THR A 4 -17.24 -7.65 -6.18
C THR A 4 -18.65 -7.04 -6.11
N GLU A 5 -19.25 -7.00 -4.93
CA GLU A 5 -20.57 -6.40 -4.69
C GLU A 5 -20.44 -4.95 -4.17
N LYS A 6 -19.23 -4.54 -3.76
CA LYS A 6 -18.92 -3.18 -3.31
C LYS A 6 -18.64 -2.28 -4.51
N THR A 7 -18.84 -0.98 -4.33
CA THR A 7 -18.48 0.00 -5.36
C THR A 7 -17.38 0.92 -4.86
N MET A 8 -16.60 1.48 -5.79
CA MET A 8 -15.60 2.49 -5.43
C MET A 8 -16.24 3.74 -4.84
N GLU A 9 -17.46 4.10 -5.28
CA GLU A 9 -18.22 5.23 -4.75
C GLU A 9 -18.52 5.06 -3.25
N GLN A 10 -18.91 3.85 -2.81
CA GLN A 10 -19.15 3.56 -1.38
C GLN A 10 -17.86 3.75 -0.57
N ILE A 11 -16.74 3.19 -1.04
CA ILE A 11 -15.43 3.32 -0.38
C ILE A 11 -14.98 4.77 -0.32
N VAL A 12 -15.05 5.49 -1.44
CA VAL A 12 -14.66 6.92 -1.52
C VAL A 12 -15.54 7.78 -0.62
N ALA A 13 -16.87 7.54 -0.63
CA ALA A 13 -17.81 8.28 0.22
C ALA A 13 -17.53 8.07 1.71
N LEU A 14 -17.26 6.83 2.13
CA LEU A 14 -16.86 6.53 3.50
C LEU A 14 -15.55 7.25 3.85
N CYS A 15 -14.52 7.11 3.00
CA CYS A 15 -13.21 7.70 3.23
C CYS A 15 -13.28 9.22 3.40
N LYS A 16 -13.99 9.91 2.51
CA LYS A 16 -14.18 11.37 2.58
C LYS A 16 -15.04 11.77 3.78
N GLY A 17 -16.17 11.08 3.98
CA GLY A 17 -17.12 11.42 5.03
C GLY A 17 -16.59 11.17 6.45
N ARG A 18 -15.62 10.25 6.61
CA ARG A 18 -15.08 9.89 7.93
C ARG A 18 -13.65 10.35 8.15
N GLY A 19 -13.04 11.05 7.20
CA GLY A 19 -11.72 11.64 7.40
C GLY A 19 -10.57 10.65 7.23
N PHE A 20 -10.74 9.65 6.37
CA PHE A 20 -9.65 8.79 5.96
C PHE A 20 -8.82 9.41 4.83
N ILE A 21 -9.47 9.86 3.76
CA ILE A 21 -8.78 10.37 2.59
C ILE A 21 -9.59 11.51 1.98
N PHE A 22 -8.94 12.63 1.68
CA PHE A 22 -9.49 13.83 1.05
C PHE A 22 -8.86 14.05 -0.32
N ALA A 23 -9.54 14.80 -1.19
CA ALA A 23 -8.90 15.28 -2.41
C ALA A 23 -7.80 16.29 -2.06
N GLY A 24 -6.60 16.10 -2.64
CA GLY A 24 -5.48 17.00 -2.40
C GLY A 24 -5.76 18.40 -2.93
N SER A 25 -5.52 19.43 -2.11
CA SER A 25 -5.75 20.84 -2.48
C SER A 25 -7.19 21.17 -2.88
N GLU A 26 -8.18 20.53 -2.27
CA GLU A 26 -9.60 20.59 -2.65
C GLU A 26 -10.15 22.02 -2.74
N ILE A 27 -9.70 22.93 -1.87
CA ILE A 27 -10.15 24.34 -1.85
C ILE A 27 -9.78 25.13 -3.12
N TYR A 28 -8.82 24.61 -3.91
CA TYR A 28 -8.43 25.16 -5.21
C TYR A 28 -8.94 24.33 -6.39
N GLY A 29 -9.91 23.46 -6.17
CA GLY A 29 -10.44 22.54 -7.20
C GLY A 29 -9.67 21.24 -7.34
N GLY A 30 -8.68 21.03 -6.47
CA GLY A 30 -7.87 19.82 -6.44
C GLY A 30 -6.77 19.76 -7.50
N LEU A 31 -5.93 18.74 -7.40
CA LEU A 31 -5.00 18.32 -8.44
C LEU A 31 -5.32 16.87 -8.78
N ALA A 32 -5.54 16.59 -10.06
CA ALA A 32 -6.01 15.28 -10.52
C ALA A 32 -5.20 14.12 -9.94
N ASN A 33 -5.90 13.19 -9.30
CA ASN A 33 -5.35 12.01 -8.62
C ASN A 33 -4.25 12.30 -7.61
N THR A 34 -4.41 13.38 -6.86
CA THR A 34 -3.62 13.69 -5.67
C THR A 34 -4.54 13.63 -4.46
N TRP A 35 -4.12 12.92 -3.44
CA TRP A 35 -4.92 12.60 -2.27
C TRP A 35 -4.17 12.89 -0.98
N ASP A 36 -4.88 13.45 0.00
CA ASP A 36 -4.38 13.69 1.35
C ASP A 36 -4.97 12.65 2.31
N TYR A 37 -4.13 12.03 3.13
CA TYR A 37 -4.60 11.17 4.21
C TYR A 37 -5.05 12.05 5.37
N GLY A 38 -6.35 11.95 5.71
CA GLY A 38 -6.94 12.66 6.84
C GLY A 38 -6.56 12.05 8.19
N PRO A 39 -7.16 12.53 9.30
CA PRO A 39 -6.81 12.09 10.66
C PRO A 39 -6.90 10.58 10.88
N LEU A 40 -7.92 9.91 10.34
CA LEU A 40 -8.04 8.45 10.44
C LEU A 40 -7.17 7.72 9.42
N GLY A 41 -7.03 8.28 8.24
CA GLY A 41 -6.24 7.67 7.16
C GLY A 41 -4.75 7.62 7.48
N VAL A 42 -4.19 8.67 8.07
CA VAL A 42 -2.77 8.69 8.46
C VAL A 42 -2.48 7.66 9.56
N GLU A 43 -3.39 7.48 10.53
CA GLU A 43 -3.23 6.47 11.57
C GLU A 43 -3.33 5.05 10.98
N LEU A 44 -4.31 4.78 10.11
CA LEU A 44 -4.42 3.50 9.42
C LEU A 44 -3.15 3.18 8.61
N LYS A 45 -2.70 4.10 7.77
CA LYS A 45 -1.49 3.93 6.95
C LYS A 45 -0.23 3.74 7.81
N ASN A 46 -0.10 4.49 8.89
CA ASN A 46 1.01 4.32 9.83
C ASN A 46 0.96 2.95 10.53
N ASN A 47 -0.23 2.45 10.89
CA ASN A 47 -0.37 1.12 11.48
C ASN A 47 0.00 0.02 10.49
N VAL A 48 -0.38 0.15 9.21
CA VAL A 48 0.06 -0.75 8.13
C VAL A 48 1.60 -0.76 8.01
N LYS A 49 2.22 0.41 7.94
CA LYS A 49 3.69 0.54 7.87
C LYS A 49 4.39 -0.03 9.11
N LYS A 50 3.84 0.20 10.30
CA LYS A 50 4.37 -0.38 11.56
C LYS A 50 4.28 -1.89 11.58
N ALA A 51 3.15 -2.48 11.12
CA ALA A 51 2.97 -3.92 11.03
C ALA A 51 3.98 -4.53 10.04
N TRP A 52 4.20 -3.89 8.89
CA TRP A 52 5.20 -4.32 7.93
C TRP A 52 6.62 -4.24 8.52
N TRP A 53 6.99 -3.09 9.09
CA TRP A 53 8.32 -2.89 9.69
C TRP A 53 8.60 -3.87 10.82
N LYS A 54 7.58 -4.15 11.64
CA LYS A 54 7.69 -5.13 12.72
C LYS A 54 8.07 -6.51 12.19
N LYS A 55 7.35 -7.02 11.18
CA LYS A 55 7.58 -8.36 10.62
C LYS A 55 8.82 -8.45 9.74
N PHE A 56 9.04 -7.46 8.89
CA PHE A 56 10.11 -7.50 7.90
C PHE A 56 11.47 -7.05 8.47
N VAL A 57 11.48 -6.21 9.49
CA VAL A 57 12.74 -5.68 10.07
C VAL A 57 12.94 -6.13 11.51
N GLN A 58 11.99 -5.82 12.41
CA GLN A 58 12.20 -6.02 13.85
C GLN A 58 12.24 -7.50 14.23
N GLU A 59 11.31 -8.31 13.75
CA GLU A 59 11.20 -9.74 14.04
C GLU A 59 11.99 -10.63 13.08
N ASN A 60 12.49 -10.08 11.98
CA ASN A 60 13.24 -10.84 10.98
C ASN A 60 14.76 -10.78 11.24
N PRO A 61 15.44 -11.92 11.39
CA PRO A 61 16.87 -11.95 11.74
C PRO A 61 17.80 -11.53 10.59
N TYR A 62 17.30 -11.54 9.35
CA TYR A 62 18.10 -11.25 8.17
C TYR A 62 18.15 -9.75 7.84
N ASN A 63 17.10 -9.01 8.15
CA ASN A 63 16.88 -7.70 7.57
C ASN A 63 17.36 -6.55 8.47
N VAL A 64 17.67 -5.43 7.82
CA VAL A 64 17.94 -4.13 8.45
C VAL A 64 17.18 -3.03 7.73
N GLY A 65 17.05 -1.87 8.36
CA GLY A 65 16.36 -0.72 7.76
C GLY A 65 17.32 0.27 7.12
N LEU A 66 16.83 1.01 6.12
CA LEU A 66 17.47 2.14 5.48
C LEU A 66 16.43 3.23 5.19
N ASP A 67 16.84 4.48 5.23
CA ASP A 67 16.09 5.62 4.70
C ASP A 67 16.99 6.44 3.78
N ALA A 68 16.97 6.11 2.49
CA ALA A 68 17.74 6.81 1.48
C ALA A 68 17.06 8.11 1.03
N ALA A 69 17.85 9.11 0.64
CA ALA A 69 17.33 10.37 0.13
C ALA A 69 16.49 10.19 -1.15
N ILE A 70 15.46 11.00 -1.31
CA ILE A 70 14.64 11.04 -2.53
C ILE A 70 15.46 11.57 -3.71
N LEU A 71 16.21 12.66 -3.47
CA LEU A 71 17.10 13.26 -4.47
C LEU A 71 18.44 12.52 -4.44
N MET A 72 18.81 11.93 -5.56
CA MET A 72 20.05 11.19 -5.74
C MET A 72 20.85 11.73 -6.94
N ASN A 73 22.11 11.37 -7.03
CA ASN A 73 22.93 11.68 -8.20
C ASN A 73 22.22 11.13 -9.46
N PRO A 74 22.02 11.92 -10.52
CA PRO A 74 21.35 11.49 -11.74
C PRO A 74 21.94 10.24 -12.40
N GLN A 75 23.22 9.95 -12.16
CA GLN A 75 23.88 8.73 -12.68
C GLN A 75 23.29 7.45 -12.12
N VAL A 76 22.63 7.49 -10.94
CA VAL A 76 21.90 6.34 -10.40
C VAL A 76 20.81 5.91 -11.38
N TRP A 77 20.06 6.88 -11.94
CA TRP A 77 18.96 6.64 -12.88
C TRP A 77 19.43 6.30 -14.29
N VAL A 78 20.64 6.73 -14.65
CA VAL A 78 21.30 6.29 -15.90
C VAL A 78 21.72 4.82 -15.76
N ALA A 79 22.37 4.46 -14.65
CA ALA A 79 22.82 3.11 -14.37
C ALA A 79 21.67 2.09 -14.33
N SER A 80 20.58 2.43 -13.66
CA SER A 80 19.39 1.58 -13.54
C SER A 80 18.52 1.55 -14.80
N GLY A 81 18.82 2.36 -15.83
CA GLY A 81 18.07 2.43 -17.09
C GLY A 81 16.82 3.30 -17.05
N HIS A 82 16.43 3.87 -15.92
CA HIS A 82 15.20 4.67 -15.80
C HIS A 82 15.18 5.91 -16.70
N VAL A 83 16.31 6.58 -16.88
CA VAL A 83 16.38 7.77 -17.76
C VAL A 83 16.09 7.40 -19.21
N GLY A 84 16.54 6.23 -19.67
CA GLY A 84 16.42 5.79 -21.05
C GLY A 84 15.19 4.96 -21.39
N GLY A 85 14.70 4.15 -20.44
CA GLY A 85 13.72 3.10 -20.70
C GLY A 85 12.45 3.11 -19.85
N PHE A 86 12.38 3.92 -18.80
CA PHE A 86 11.20 3.99 -17.94
C PHE A 86 10.11 4.87 -18.57
N SER A 87 9.39 4.31 -19.53
CA SER A 87 8.44 5.08 -20.35
C SER A 87 7.25 4.25 -20.79
N ASP A 88 6.09 4.91 -20.92
CA ASP A 88 4.86 4.34 -21.45
C ASP A 88 4.67 4.72 -22.93
N PRO A 89 4.07 3.82 -23.73
CA PRO A 89 3.68 4.11 -25.11
C PRO A 89 2.45 5.01 -25.14
N LEU A 90 2.63 6.27 -25.52
CA LEU A 90 1.60 7.32 -25.47
C LEU A 90 1.05 7.62 -26.87
N MET A 91 -0.28 7.68 -27.01
CA MET A 91 -0.98 8.19 -28.19
C MET A 91 -2.13 9.11 -27.80
N ASP A 92 -2.48 10.03 -28.70
CA ASP A 92 -3.60 10.95 -28.53
C ASP A 92 -4.71 10.66 -29.56
N CYS A 93 -5.98 10.73 -29.17
CA CYS A 93 -7.07 10.76 -30.12
C CYS A 93 -7.11 12.15 -30.80
N LYS A 94 -7.03 12.20 -32.15
CA LYS A 94 -7.03 13.48 -32.89
C LYS A 94 -8.38 14.20 -32.85
N GLU A 95 -9.47 13.49 -32.50
CA GLU A 95 -10.81 14.05 -32.45
C GLU A 95 -11.12 14.68 -31.07
N CYS A 96 -11.11 13.89 -30.01
CA CYS A 96 -11.45 14.41 -28.68
C CYS A 96 -10.26 14.98 -27.90
N LYS A 97 -9.02 14.84 -28.43
CA LYS A 97 -7.76 15.29 -27.82
C LYS A 97 -7.40 14.57 -26.51
N GLU A 98 -8.14 13.52 -26.17
CA GLU A 98 -7.83 12.67 -25.02
C GLU A 98 -6.58 11.84 -25.27
N ARG A 99 -5.87 11.56 -24.19
CA ARG A 99 -4.56 10.91 -24.19
C ARG A 99 -4.65 9.52 -23.55
N PHE A 100 -4.03 8.53 -24.20
CA PHE A 100 -4.11 7.13 -23.80
C PHE A 100 -2.74 6.45 -23.85
N ARG A 101 -2.61 5.40 -23.06
CA ARG A 101 -1.55 4.40 -23.22
C ARG A 101 -1.99 3.41 -24.30
N ALA A 102 -1.14 3.23 -25.32
CA ALA A 102 -1.47 2.35 -26.45
C ALA A 102 -1.58 0.88 -26.02
N ASP A 103 -0.69 0.43 -25.13
CA ASP A 103 -0.72 -0.92 -24.54
C ASP A 103 -2.05 -1.19 -23.82
N LYS A 104 -2.54 -0.27 -22.99
CA LYS A 104 -3.80 -0.45 -22.27
C LYS A 104 -5.02 -0.44 -23.19
N VAL A 105 -5.02 0.38 -24.21
CA VAL A 105 -6.10 0.38 -25.21
C VAL A 105 -6.17 -0.96 -25.97
N ILE A 106 -5.03 -1.57 -26.24
CA ILE A 106 -4.96 -2.91 -26.85
C ILE A 106 -5.45 -3.98 -25.86
N GLU A 107 -4.96 -3.96 -24.62
CA GLU A 107 -5.38 -4.92 -23.57
C GLU A 107 -6.89 -4.91 -23.36
N ASP A 108 -7.45 -3.69 -23.16
CA ASP A 108 -8.89 -3.52 -22.94
C ASP A 108 -9.70 -4.05 -24.12
N TRP A 109 -9.27 -3.74 -25.35
CA TRP A 109 -9.91 -4.24 -26.56
C TRP A 109 -9.81 -5.76 -26.67
N CYS A 110 -8.67 -6.37 -26.40
CA CYS A 110 -8.49 -7.83 -26.41
C CYS A 110 -9.43 -8.49 -25.38
N HIS A 111 -9.52 -7.92 -24.18
CA HIS A 111 -10.40 -8.42 -23.13
C HIS A 111 -11.88 -8.33 -23.53
N GLU A 112 -12.33 -7.19 -24.06
CA GLU A 112 -13.72 -6.97 -24.48
C GLU A 112 -14.13 -7.90 -25.64
N ASN A 113 -13.19 -8.22 -26.54
CA ASN A 113 -13.45 -9.05 -27.70
C ASN A 113 -13.07 -10.55 -27.50
N ASN A 114 -12.64 -10.94 -26.29
CA ASN A 114 -12.10 -12.26 -25.99
C ASN A 114 -11.02 -12.69 -27.02
N PHE A 115 -10.16 -11.74 -27.40
CA PHE A 115 -9.09 -11.96 -28.35
C PHE A 115 -7.81 -12.39 -27.62
N ASP A 116 -7.32 -13.58 -27.97
CA ASP A 116 -6.05 -14.08 -27.44
C ASP A 116 -4.90 -13.62 -28.37
N LEU A 117 -4.05 -12.75 -27.85
CA LEU A 117 -2.89 -12.24 -28.57
C LEU A 117 -1.73 -13.26 -28.63
N GLY A 118 -1.76 -14.29 -27.78
CA GLY A 118 -0.72 -15.31 -27.67
C GLY A 118 0.58 -14.84 -26.99
N HIS A 119 0.66 -13.56 -26.59
CA HIS A 119 1.76 -12.96 -25.83
C HIS A 119 1.28 -11.69 -25.11
N SER A 120 2.06 -11.20 -24.14
CA SER A 120 1.76 -9.94 -23.47
C SER A 120 1.87 -8.73 -24.43
N VAL A 121 0.97 -7.75 -24.26
CA VAL A 121 1.03 -6.48 -25.01
C VAL A 121 2.31 -5.71 -24.69
N ASP A 122 2.85 -5.84 -23.49
CA ASP A 122 4.12 -5.21 -23.08
C ASP A 122 5.34 -5.70 -23.89
N ALA A 123 5.25 -6.87 -24.50
CA ALA A 123 6.29 -7.40 -25.40
C ALA A 123 6.25 -6.78 -26.81
N MET A 124 5.20 -6.03 -27.15
CA MET A 124 5.05 -5.42 -28.48
C MET A 124 5.89 -4.14 -28.63
N SER A 125 6.54 -4.00 -29.75
CA SER A 125 7.15 -2.71 -30.16
C SER A 125 6.06 -1.68 -30.49
N GLN A 126 6.40 -0.38 -30.46
CA GLN A 126 5.49 0.71 -30.86
C GLN A 126 4.91 0.50 -32.27
N THR A 127 5.71 -0.01 -33.19
CA THR A 127 5.27 -0.31 -34.57
C THR A 127 4.22 -1.41 -34.55
N GLN A 128 4.45 -2.50 -33.85
CA GLN A 128 3.48 -3.59 -33.69
C GLN A 128 2.18 -3.14 -33.02
N MET A 129 2.28 -2.33 -31.94
CA MET A 129 1.09 -1.75 -31.29
C MET A 129 0.28 -0.89 -32.26
N LYS A 130 0.96 -0.04 -33.06
CA LYS A 130 0.30 0.81 -34.04
C LYS A 130 -0.38 -0.03 -35.14
N GLU A 131 0.32 -0.98 -35.71
CA GLU A 131 -0.22 -1.90 -36.70
C GLU A 131 -1.43 -2.67 -36.17
N PHE A 132 -1.36 -3.17 -34.94
CA PHE A 132 -2.46 -3.86 -34.28
C PHE A 132 -3.70 -2.98 -34.13
N ILE A 133 -3.51 -1.73 -33.65
CA ILE A 133 -4.60 -0.74 -33.49
C ILE A 133 -5.26 -0.41 -34.83
N GLU A 134 -4.46 -0.26 -35.89
CA GLU A 134 -4.95 0.03 -37.23
C GLU A 134 -5.66 -1.19 -37.86
N GLU A 135 -5.09 -2.39 -37.77
CA GLU A 135 -5.63 -3.64 -38.32
C GLU A 135 -6.99 -3.99 -37.70
N HIS A 136 -7.08 -3.89 -36.37
CA HIS A 136 -8.31 -4.18 -35.62
C HIS A 136 -9.27 -2.99 -35.53
N ASN A 137 -8.89 -1.85 -36.14
CA ASN A 137 -9.68 -0.64 -36.14
C ASN A 137 -10.19 -0.27 -34.74
N ILE A 138 -9.26 -0.24 -33.75
CA ILE A 138 -9.61 -0.03 -32.35
C ILE A 138 -10.10 1.40 -32.12
N PRO A 139 -11.31 1.59 -31.56
CA PRO A 139 -11.88 2.91 -31.34
C PRO A 139 -11.30 3.60 -30.11
N CYS A 140 -11.35 4.92 -30.12
CA CYS A 140 -11.09 5.71 -28.92
C CYS A 140 -12.10 5.42 -27.82
N PRO A 141 -11.69 5.03 -26.61
CA PRO A 141 -12.61 4.71 -25.50
C PRO A 141 -13.57 5.86 -25.15
N THR A 142 -13.14 7.11 -25.37
CA THR A 142 -13.96 8.28 -25.00
C THR A 142 -14.95 8.69 -26.10
N CYS A 143 -14.54 8.75 -27.36
CA CYS A 143 -15.39 9.31 -28.42
C CYS A 143 -15.79 8.30 -29.52
N GLY A 144 -15.27 7.06 -29.46
CA GLY A 144 -15.58 6.01 -30.44
C GLY A 144 -14.97 6.22 -31.84
N LYS A 145 -14.11 7.23 -32.04
CA LYS A 145 -13.45 7.50 -33.33
C LYS A 145 -12.13 6.73 -33.43
N HIS A 146 -11.68 6.50 -34.67
CA HIS A 146 -10.48 5.70 -34.97
C HIS A 146 -9.31 6.55 -35.48
N ASN A 147 -9.18 7.78 -35.01
CA ASN A 147 -8.18 8.72 -35.53
C ASN A 147 -7.10 8.99 -34.48
N TRP A 148 -6.05 8.17 -34.51
CA TRP A 148 -4.95 8.20 -33.57
C TRP A 148 -3.72 8.96 -34.08
N THR A 149 -2.93 9.52 -33.17
CA THR A 149 -1.57 9.99 -33.47
C THR A 149 -0.61 8.81 -33.55
N ASP A 150 0.62 9.07 -33.99
CA ASP A 150 1.70 8.12 -33.79
C ASP A 150 1.95 7.87 -32.29
N ILE A 151 2.40 6.65 -31.95
CA ILE A 151 2.79 6.28 -30.61
C ILE A 151 4.17 6.88 -30.31
N ARG A 152 4.31 7.51 -29.14
CA ARG A 152 5.57 8.10 -28.66
C ARG A 152 5.87 7.61 -27.25
N GLN A 153 7.14 7.45 -26.91
CA GLN A 153 7.53 7.13 -25.55
C GLN A 153 7.42 8.36 -24.64
N PHE A 154 6.81 8.18 -23.50
CA PHE A 154 6.69 9.20 -22.47
C PHE A 154 7.41 8.73 -21.21
N ASN A 155 8.55 9.34 -20.87
CA ASN A 155 9.30 8.98 -19.68
C ASN A 155 8.54 9.40 -18.41
N LEU A 156 8.36 8.46 -17.48
CA LEU A 156 7.57 8.65 -16.27
C LEU A 156 8.33 9.35 -15.14
N MET A 157 9.60 9.68 -15.30
CA MET A 157 10.36 10.35 -14.25
C MET A 157 9.99 11.85 -14.17
N PHE A 158 9.67 12.30 -12.96
CA PHE A 158 9.59 13.73 -12.68
C PHE A 158 10.99 14.33 -12.64
N LYS A 159 11.18 15.42 -13.42
CA LYS A 159 12.41 16.21 -13.45
C LYS A 159 12.26 17.46 -12.59
N THR A 160 13.32 17.83 -11.91
CA THR A 160 13.46 19.14 -11.25
C THR A 160 14.91 19.61 -11.36
N PHE A 161 15.24 20.74 -10.78
CA PHE A 161 16.57 21.34 -10.88
C PHE A 161 17.14 21.64 -9.50
N GLN A 162 18.44 21.45 -9.37
CA GLN A 162 19.18 21.82 -8.18
C GLN A 162 20.01 23.07 -8.49
N GLY A 163 19.91 24.11 -7.64
CA GLY A 163 20.59 25.38 -7.85
C GLY A 163 19.72 26.42 -8.53
N VAL A 164 20.35 27.47 -9.12
CA VAL A 164 19.68 28.66 -9.61
C VAL A 164 19.35 28.65 -11.11
N THR A 165 19.87 27.68 -11.86
CA THR A 165 19.66 27.58 -13.31
C THR A 165 18.97 26.27 -13.68
N GLU A 166 18.00 26.38 -14.59
CA GLU A 166 17.25 25.24 -15.15
C GLU A 166 17.95 24.72 -16.41
N ASP A 167 19.08 24.03 -16.23
CA ASP A 167 19.87 23.45 -17.31
C ASP A 167 20.14 21.95 -17.10
N ALA A 168 20.70 21.31 -18.12
CA ALA A 168 20.97 19.88 -18.12
C ALA A 168 21.95 19.45 -17.02
N LYS A 169 22.85 20.33 -16.57
CA LYS A 169 23.83 20.02 -15.53
C LYS A 169 23.23 20.03 -14.14
N ASN A 170 22.15 20.79 -13.97
CA ASN A 170 21.44 20.95 -12.71
C ASN A 170 20.19 20.06 -12.62
N THR A 171 19.90 19.26 -13.67
CA THR A 171 18.77 18.36 -13.69
C THR A 171 18.94 17.26 -12.66
N VAL A 172 17.94 17.09 -11.77
CA VAL A 172 17.79 15.98 -10.85
C VAL A 172 16.38 15.40 -11.02
N TYR A 173 16.18 14.18 -10.49
CA TYR A 173 14.91 13.49 -10.63
C TYR A 173 14.32 13.18 -9.27
N LEU A 174 12.98 13.21 -9.17
CA LEU A 174 12.30 12.58 -8.06
C LEU A 174 12.32 11.07 -8.29
N ARG A 175 12.76 10.30 -7.28
CA ARG A 175 12.92 8.86 -7.44
C ARG A 175 11.60 8.17 -7.82
N PRO A 176 11.58 7.30 -8.84
CA PRO A 176 10.40 6.53 -9.24
C PRO A 176 10.18 5.26 -8.42
N GLU A 177 11.20 4.86 -7.64
CA GLU A 177 11.21 3.70 -6.75
C GLU A 177 12.20 3.88 -5.61
N THR A 178 12.04 3.10 -4.55
CA THR A 178 12.95 3.11 -3.38
C THR A 178 14.13 2.15 -3.54
N ALA A 179 14.05 1.16 -4.44
CA ALA A 179 15.04 0.10 -4.64
C ALA A 179 16.46 0.63 -4.91
N GLN A 180 16.60 1.61 -5.81
CA GLN A 180 17.92 2.10 -6.22
C GLN A 180 18.69 2.75 -5.06
N GLY A 181 17.97 3.38 -4.11
CA GLY A 181 18.58 3.90 -2.89
C GLY A 181 19.19 2.80 -2.01
N ILE A 182 18.63 1.60 -2.06
CA ILE A 182 19.17 0.43 -1.36
C ILE A 182 20.41 -0.10 -2.09
N PHE A 183 20.32 -0.29 -3.40
CA PHE A 183 21.46 -0.84 -4.18
C PHE A 183 22.71 0.01 -4.07
N VAL A 184 22.62 1.33 -4.20
CA VAL A 184 23.79 2.22 -4.09
C VAL A 184 24.37 2.27 -2.68
N ASN A 185 23.63 1.83 -1.67
CA ASN A 185 24.08 1.73 -0.29
C ASN A 185 24.49 0.31 0.14
N PHE A 186 24.43 -0.67 -0.75
CA PHE A 186 24.73 -2.07 -0.42
C PHE A 186 26.04 -2.22 0.37
N GLN A 187 27.15 -1.71 -0.14
CA GLN A 187 28.45 -1.78 0.51
C GLN A 187 28.51 -1.04 1.87
N ASN A 188 27.83 0.11 1.96
CA ASN A 188 27.75 0.86 3.22
C ASN A 188 27.02 0.07 4.29
N VAL A 189 25.86 -0.49 3.94
CA VAL A 189 25.04 -1.27 4.87
C VAL A 189 25.77 -2.55 5.29
N GLN A 190 26.28 -3.33 4.32
CA GLN A 190 26.98 -4.58 4.59
C GLN A 190 28.17 -4.35 5.54
N ARG A 191 29.02 -3.34 5.27
CA ARG A 191 30.20 -3.02 6.06
C ARG A 191 29.83 -2.56 7.48
N THR A 192 28.85 -1.65 7.61
CA THR A 192 28.52 -1.04 8.92
C THR A 192 27.75 -1.99 9.82
N THR A 193 26.93 -2.86 9.25
CA THR A 193 26.17 -3.87 10.00
C THR A 193 26.92 -5.19 10.16
N ARG A 194 28.02 -5.38 9.42
CA ARG A 194 28.83 -6.63 9.39
C ARG A 194 28.00 -7.86 9.03
N ARG A 195 26.93 -7.67 8.23
CA ARG A 195 26.06 -8.77 7.81
C ARG A 195 26.78 -9.69 6.84
N LYS A 196 26.54 -10.98 7.00
CA LYS A 196 26.85 -12.02 6.02
C LYS A 196 25.61 -12.29 5.17
N LEU A 197 25.82 -12.79 3.94
CA LEU A 197 24.72 -13.28 3.12
C LEU A 197 24.11 -14.56 3.73
N PRO A 198 22.79 -14.76 3.67
CA PRO A 198 21.83 -13.79 3.11
C PRO A 198 21.47 -12.69 4.11
N PHE A 199 21.23 -11.48 3.60
CA PHE A 199 20.64 -10.39 4.39
C PHE A 199 19.80 -9.45 3.50
N GLY A 200 18.84 -8.77 4.11
CA GLY A 200 17.98 -7.85 3.42
C GLY A 200 18.09 -6.43 3.94
N VAL A 201 17.73 -5.47 3.09
CA VAL A 201 17.62 -4.05 3.43
C VAL A 201 16.21 -3.58 3.09
N CYS A 202 15.51 -3.07 4.09
CA CYS A 202 14.14 -2.61 3.99
C CYS A 202 14.06 -1.09 3.99
N GLN A 203 13.18 -0.53 3.19
CA GLN A 203 12.90 0.89 3.17
C GLN A 203 11.40 1.15 3.03
N ILE A 204 10.91 2.17 3.74
CA ILE A 204 9.60 2.78 3.50
C ILE A 204 9.86 4.21 3.03
N GLY A 205 9.32 4.59 1.89
CA GLY A 205 9.57 5.93 1.38
C GLY A 205 8.70 6.34 0.20
N LYS A 206 8.63 7.65 0.00
CA LYS A 206 7.92 8.26 -1.14
C LYS A 206 8.61 7.96 -2.45
N SER A 207 7.79 7.70 -3.47
CA SER A 207 8.19 7.56 -4.87
C SER A 207 7.25 8.34 -5.78
N PHE A 208 7.71 8.68 -6.98
CA PHE A 208 7.03 9.61 -7.88
C PHE A 208 7.07 9.08 -9.31
N ARG A 209 5.90 8.89 -9.91
CA ARG A 209 5.78 8.51 -11.32
C ARG A 209 4.80 9.43 -12.02
N ASN A 210 5.22 10.09 -13.08
CA ASN A 210 4.37 10.99 -13.85
C ASN A 210 3.38 10.19 -14.71
N GLU A 211 2.51 9.43 -14.03
CA GLU A 211 1.51 8.56 -14.65
C GLU A 211 0.63 9.31 -15.65
N ILE A 212 0.41 8.71 -16.81
CA ILE A 212 -0.44 9.26 -17.88
C ILE A 212 -1.91 9.12 -17.53
N THR A 213 -2.29 7.93 -17.04
CA THR A 213 -3.66 7.57 -16.67
C THR A 213 -3.76 7.18 -15.21
N PRO A 214 -3.52 8.12 -14.27
CA PRO A 214 -3.74 7.84 -12.86
C PRO A 214 -5.24 7.62 -12.63
N GLY A 215 -5.61 6.78 -11.65
CA GLY A 215 -7.02 6.45 -11.45
C GLY A 215 -7.29 5.52 -10.28
N ASN A 216 -8.56 5.18 -10.14
CA ASN A 216 -9.05 4.28 -9.11
C ASN A 216 -8.65 4.71 -7.69
N PHE A 217 -8.94 5.99 -7.36
CA PHE A 217 -8.66 6.56 -6.05
C PHE A 217 -7.15 6.51 -5.72
N THR A 218 -6.74 5.93 -4.59
CA THR A 218 -5.32 5.82 -4.20
C THR A 218 -4.61 4.60 -4.81
N PHE A 219 -5.26 3.87 -5.72
CA PHE A 219 -4.66 2.72 -6.37
C PHE A 219 -3.51 3.10 -7.32
N ARG A 220 -3.70 4.14 -8.15
CA ARG A 220 -2.69 4.64 -9.08
C ARG A 220 -2.59 6.15 -9.01
N THR A 221 -1.57 6.64 -8.35
CA THR A 221 -1.30 8.05 -8.10
C THR A 221 0.08 8.44 -8.61
N ARG A 222 0.36 9.74 -8.76
CA ARG A 222 1.68 10.24 -9.19
C ARG A 222 2.69 10.34 -8.05
N GLU A 223 2.21 10.50 -6.84
CA GLU A 223 2.98 10.47 -5.60
C GLU A 223 2.42 9.34 -4.73
N PHE A 224 3.25 8.42 -4.33
CA PHE A 224 2.86 7.25 -3.52
C PHE A 224 4.00 6.86 -2.57
N GLU A 225 3.73 5.90 -1.70
CA GLU A 225 4.72 5.40 -0.75
C GLU A 225 4.92 3.89 -0.96
N GLN A 226 6.19 3.47 -1.06
CA GLN A 226 6.57 2.06 -1.17
C GLN A 226 7.10 1.53 0.16
N MET A 227 6.85 0.25 0.40
CA MET A 227 7.49 -0.58 1.41
C MET A 227 8.23 -1.67 0.65
N GLU A 228 9.55 -1.61 0.63
CA GLU A 228 10.39 -2.39 -0.27
C GLU A 228 11.50 -3.08 0.50
N LEU A 229 11.76 -4.34 0.15
CA LEU A 229 12.86 -5.15 0.65
C LEU A 229 13.73 -5.55 -0.53
N GLU A 230 15.04 -5.30 -0.43
CA GLU A 230 16.05 -5.89 -1.29
C GLU A 230 16.82 -6.95 -0.49
N PHE A 231 16.55 -8.20 -0.79
CA PHE A 231 17.14 -9.33 -0.08
C PHE A 231 18.27 -9.94 -0.89
N PHE A 232 19.48 -9.75 -0.40
CA PHE A 232 20.71 -10.19 -1.04
C PHE A 232 21.03 -11.63 -0.64
N CYS A 233 21.25 -12.48 -1.63
CA CYS A 233 21.57 -13.90 -1.43
C CYS A 233 22.70 -14.36 -2.35
N GLN A 234 23.21 -15.57 -2.07
CA GLN A 234 24.21 -16.20 -2.91
C GLN A 234 23.58 -16.63 -4.24
N PRO A 235 24.24 -16.37 -5.39
CA PRO A 235 23.81 -16.91 -6.69
C PRO A 235 23.59 -18.42 -6.65
N GLY A 236 22.48 -18.87 -7.23
CA GLY A 236 22.04 -20.28 -7.22
C GLY A 236 21.16 -20.66 -6.03
N THR A 237 20.88 -19.73 -5.09
CA THR A 237 19.93 -19.93 -3.98
C THR A 237 18.70 -19.02 -4.10
N GLU A 238 18.65 -18.19 -5.14
CA GLU A 238 17.63 -17.16 -5.32
C GLU A 238 16.22 -17.69 -5.43
N LEU A 239 16.02 -18.84 -6.09
CA LEU A 239 14.68 -19.41 -6.26
C LEU A 239 14.09 -19.96 -4.95
N ASP A 240 14.95 -20.49 -4.06
CA ASP A 240 14.51 -20.91 -2.72
C ASP A 240 14.12 -19.69 -1.89
N TRP A 241 14.88 -18.60 -1.94
CA TRP A 241 14.57 -17.35 -1.25
C TRP A 241 13.36 -16.63 -1.87
N PHE A 242 13.19 -16.71 -3.20
CA PHE A 242 12.00 -16.22 -3.88
C PHE A 242 10.74 -16.89 -3.34
N LYS A 243 10.74 -18.21 -3.24
CA LYS A 243 9.62 -18.97 -2.66
C LYS A 243 9.39 -18.57 -1.20
N TYR A 244 10.46 -18.49 -0.39
CA TYR A 244 10.36 -18.09 1.02
C TYR A 244 9.69 -16.72 1.17
N TRP A 245 10.12 -15.71 0.42
CA TRP A 245 9.56 -14.37 0.50
C TRP A 245 8.14 -14.30 -0.05
N LYS A 246 7.83 -15.05 -1.10
CA LYS A 246 6.46 -15.18 -1.62
C LYS A 246 5.52 -15.70 -0.52
N ASP A 247 5.87 -16.79 0.13
CA ASP A 247 5.06 -17.37 1.21
C ASP A 247 4.98 -16.42 2.42
N PHE A 248 6.07 -15.74 2.77
CA PHE A 248 6.12 -14.79 3.89
C PHE A 248 5.19 -13.58 3.65
N CYS A 249 5.23 -13.00 2.45
CA CYS A 249 4.36 -11.89 2.06
C CYS A 249 2.88 -12.28 2.10
N HIS A 250 2.53 -13.46 1.59
CA HIS A 250 1.17 -13.98 1.62
C HIS A 250 0.67 -14.13 3.07
N GLN A 251 1.45 -14.77 3.92
CA GLN A 251 1.10 -14.94 5.33
C GLN A 251 0.93 -13.60 6.08
N TRP A 252 1.73 -12.59 5.76
CA TRP A 252 1.59 -11.26 6.36
C TRP A 252 0.22 -10.62 6.04
N LEU A 253 -0.25 -10.73 4.80
CA LEU A 253 -1.57 -10.22 4.41
C LEU A 253 -2.70 -10.94 5.15
N LEU A 254 -2.63 -12.28 5.23
CA LEU A 254 -3.65 -13.10 5.90
C LEU A 254 -3.68 -12.83 7.41
N GLN A 255 -2.52 -12.70 8.06
CA GLN A 255 -2.42 -12.41 9.48
C GLN A 255 -3.02 -11.05 9.87
N LEU A 256 -3.04 -10.10 8.95
CA LEU A 256 -3.69 -8.79 9.10
C LEU A 256 -5.17 -8.78 8.67
N GLY A 257 -5.75 -9.97 8.48
CA GLY A 257 -7.18 -10.15 8.26
C GLY A 257 -7.63 -10.03 6.81
N MET A 258 -6.71 -9.93 5.85
CA MET A 258 -7.09 -10.00 4.43
C MET A 258 -7.58 -11.40 4.10
N LYS A 259 -8.69 -11.50 3.40
CA LYS A 259 -9.30 -12.80 3.05
C LYS A 259 -8.57 -13.43 1.87
N ASP A 260 -8.17 -14.69 2.02
CA ASP A 260 -7.45 -15.43 0.97
C ASP A 260 -8.26 -15.55 -0.33
N GLU A 261 -9.58 -15.66 -0.23
CA GLU A 261 -10.49 -15.70 -1.38
C GLU A 261 -10.49 -14.42 -2.23
N ASN A 262 -9.98 -13.30 -1.68
CA ASN A 262 -9.84 -12.01 -2.35
C ASN A 262 -8.43 -11.79 -2.92
N LEU A 263 -7.53 -12.77 -2.77
CA LEU A 263 -6.16 -12.76 -3.26
C LEU A 263 -5.97 -13.83 -4.33
N ARG A 264 -5.10 -13.57 -5.28
CA ARG A 264 -4.52 -14.60 -6.15
C ARG A 264 -3.06 -14.29 -6.43
N LEU A 265 -2.27 -15.33 -6.61
CA LEU A 265 -0.88 -15.22 -6.99
C LEU A 265 -0.77 -15.54 -8.47
N ARG A 266 -0.17 -14.64 -9.25
CA ARG A 266 0.06 -14.80 -10.68
C ARG A 266 1.57 -14.82 -10.93
N ASP A 267 2.09 -16.00 -11.22
CA ASP A 267 3.46 -16.14 -11.68
C ASP A 267 3.56 -15.63 -13.14
N HIS A 268 4.59 -14.84 -13.45
CA HIS A 268 4.84 -14.35 -14.80
C HIS A 268 5.38 -15.47 -15.71
N ASP A 269 4.86 -15.52 -16.94
CA ASP A 269 5.44 -16.36 -17.97
C ASP A 269 6.83 -15.84 -18.40
N PRO A 270 7.72 -16.71 -18.93
CA PRO A 270 9.07 -16.29 -19.32
C PRO A 270 9.14 -15.10 -20.27
N GLU A 271 8.12 -14.93 -21.14
CA GLU A 271 8.03 -13.82 -22.08
C GLU A 271 7.59 -12.50 -21.42
N GLU A 272 6.96 -12.56 -20.24
CA GLU A 272 6.52 -11.39 -19.48
C GLU A 272 7.61 -10.86 -18.54
N LEU A 273 8.64 -11.67 -18.24
CA LEU A 273 9.68 -11.29 -17.30
C LEU A 273 10.44 -10.04 -17.76
N SER A 274 10.61 -9.11 -16.84
CA SER A 274 11.53 -7.99 -17.04
C SER A 274 12.94 -8.49 -17.35
N HIS A 275 13.68 -7.75 -18.15
CA HIS A 275 15.04 -8.13 -18.61
C HIS A 275 16.05 -8.37 -17.48
N TYR A 276 15.73 -7.96 -16.26
CA TYR A 276 16.54 -8.14 -15.05
C TYR A 276 16.06 -9.30 -14.17
N SER A 277 14.91 -9.91 -14.47
CA SER A 277 14.28 -10.92 -13.60
C SER A 277 14.33 -12.31 -14.22
N ASN A 278 14.51 -13.34 -13.38
CA ASN A 278 14.37 -14.74 -13.77
C ASN A 278 13.14 -15.44 -13.13
N ALA A 279 12.43 -14.75 -12.23
CA ALA A 279 11.16 -15.15 -11.66
C ALA A 279 10.43 -13.92 -11.10
N THR A 280 9.13 -13.80 -11.35
CA THR A 280 8.26 -12.74 -10.80
C THR A 280 6.90 -13.33 -10.47
N THR A 281 6.33 -12.95 -9.34
CA THR A 281 4.95 -13.25 -8.94
C THR A 281 4.27 -11.96 -8.52
N ASP A 282 3.11 -11.67 -9.08
CA ASP A 282 2.21 -10.64 -8.60
C ASP A 282 1.20 -11.23 -7.63
N PHE A 283 1.02 -10.55 -6.51
CA PHE A 283 -0.15 -10.72 -5.67
C PHE A 283 -1.21 -9.78 -6.19
N GLU A 284 -2.30 -10.30 -6.65
CA GLU A 284 -3.44 -9.53 -7.08
C GLU A 284 -4.57 -9.61 -6.06
N PHE A 285 -5.24 -8.49 -5.84
CA PHE A 285 -6.40 -8.38 -4.96
C PHE A 285 -7.62 -7.96 -5.77
N VAL A 286 -8.79 -8.51 -5.42
CA VAL A 286 -10.05 -8.16 -6.05
C VAL A 286 -10.61 -6.88 -5.44
N PHE A 287 -10.38 -5.77 -6.15
CA PHE A 287 -10.99 -4.46 -5.87
C PHE A 287 -12.40 -4.39 -6.47
N PRO A 288 -13.22 -3.36 -6.13
CA PRO A 288 -14.52 -3.16 -6.78
C PRO A 288 -14.46 -2.95 -8.30
N PHE A 289 -13.30 -2.50 -8.81
CA PHE A 289 -13.05 -2.33 -10.25
C PHE A 289 -12.42 -3.56 -10.93
N GLY A 290 -12.29 -4.66 -10.21
CA GLY A 290 -11.68 -5.90 -10.72
C GLY A 290 -10.34 -6.25 -10.05
N TRP A 291 -9.64 -7.23 -10.61
CA TRP A 291 -8.33 -7.66 -10.13
C TRP A 291 -7.28 -6.57 -10.38
N GLY A 292 -6.51 -6.26 -9.37
CA GLY A 292 -5.42 -5.30 -9.44
C GLY A 292 -4.20 -5.80 -8.68
N GLU A 293 -3.02 -5.54 -9.23
CA GLU A 293 -1.74 -5.84 -8.60
C GLU A 293 -1.63 -5.11 -7.26
N LEU A 294 -1.35 -5.87 -6.22
CA LEU A 294 -1.16 -5.37 -4.85
C LEU A 294 0.31 -5.38 -4.45
N TRP A 295 1.03 -6.43 -4.78
CA TRP A 295 2.40 -6.68 -4.35
C TRP A 295 3.16 -7.45 -5.43
N GLY A 296 4.37 -7.04 -5.78
CA GLY A 296 5.28 -7.79 -6.63
C GLY A 296 6.38 -8.44 -5.81
N VAL A 297 6.71 -9.70 -6.14
CA VAL A 297 7.94 -10.35 -5.66
C VAL A 297 8.73 -10.77 -6.89
N ALA A 298 9.96 -10.25 -7.02
CA ALA A 298 10.81 -10.51 -8.17
C ALA A 298 12.18 -11.04 -7.76
N SER A 299 12.73 -11.96 -8.53
CA SER A 299 14.14 -12.34 -8.47
C SER A 299 14.90 -11.54 -9.52
N ARG A 300 15.60 -10.49 -9.09
CA ARG A 300 16.29 -9.50 -9.94
C ARG A 300 17.70 -9.93 -10.38
N THR A 301 18.13 -11.13 -10.03
CA THR A 301 19.48 -11.61 -10.27
C THR A 301 20.54 -10.64 -9.68
N ASN A 302 21.66 -10.41 -10.36
CA ASN A 302 22.70 -9.44 -9.98
C ASN A 302 22.59 -8.13 -10.79
N PHE A 303 21.49 -7.92 -11.50
CA PHE A 303 21.37 -6.85 -12.51
C PHE A 303 21.70 -5.47 -11.96
N ASP A 304 21.05 -5.05 -10.89
CA ASP A 304 21.20 -3.68 -10.36
C ASP A 304 22.58 -3.41 -9.80
N LEU A 305 23.12 -4.32 -8.97
CA LEU A 305 24.46 -4.17 -8.42
C LEU A 305 25.53 -4.17 -9.53
N ASN A 306 25.38 -5.00 -10.56
CA ASN A 306 26.27 -5.03 -11.71
C ASN A 306 26.17 -3.74 -12.55
N ALA A 307 24.98 -3.21 -12.75
CA ALA A 307 24.76 -1.95 -13.45
C ALA A 307 25.43 -0.78 -12.72
N HIS A 308 25.28 -0.69 -11.40
CA HIS A 308 25.94 0.32 -10.57
C HIS A 308 27.45 0.15 -10.55
N GLN A 309 27.95 -1.10 -10.45
CA GLN A 309 29.40 -1.38 -10.55
C GLN A 309 29.98 -0.87 -11.88
N THR A 310 29.32 -1.24 -12.99
CA THR A 310 29.77 -0.89 -14.34
C THR A 310 29.77 0.64 -14.56
N THR A 311 28.71 1.32 -14.14
CA THR A 311 28.57 2.77 -14.35
C THR A 311 29.46 3.58 -13.42
N SER A 312 29.59 3.19 -12.16
CA SER A 312 30.34 3.94 -11.16
C SER A 312 31.84 3.59 -11.12
N GLY A 313 32.22 2.41 -11.61
CA GLY A 313 33.56 1.83 -11.46
C GLY A 313 33.88 1.42 -10.01
N LYS A 314 32.86 1.35 -9.12
CA LYS A 314 33.06 0.92 -7.73
C LYS A 314 32.71 -0.55 -7.58
N ASP A 315 33.49 -1.25 -6.76
CA ASP A 315 33.26 -2.67 -6.46
C ASP A 315 31.95 -2.85 -5.68
N MET A 316 31.04 -3.67 -6.22
CA MET A 316 29.77 -4.05 -5.62
C MET A 316 29.73 -5.54 -5.27
N THR A 317 30.88 -6.21 -5.24
CA THR A 317 30.95 -7.62 -4.87
C THR A 317 30.85 -7.82 -3.35
N TYR A 318 30.38 -9.00 -2.98
CA TYR A 318 30.47 -9.53 -1.62
C TYR A 318 31.66 -10.49 -1.54
N PHE A 319 32.47 -10.38 -0.47
CA PHE A 319 33.53 -11.34 -0.17
C PHE A 319 32.99 -12.44 0.76
N ASP A 320 32.87 -13.64 0.23
CA ASP A 320 32.53 -14.83 1.01
C ASP A 320 33.79 -15.42 1.66
N GLN A 321 33.90 -15.21 2.96
CA GLN A 321 35.06 -15.68 3.73
C GLN A 321 35.15 -17.22 3.81
N GLU A 322 34.00 -17.91 3.75
CA GLU A 322 33.99 -19.37 3.87
C GLU A 322 34.47 -20.05 2.59
N LYS A 323 34.13 -19.45 1.44
CA LYS A 323 34.55 -19.92 0.12
C LYS A 323 35.83 -19.27 -0.40
N ASN A 324 36.27 -18.18 0.23
CA ASN A 324 37.37 -17.33 -0.18
C ASN A 324 37.19 -16.82 -1.63
N GLU A 325 35.99 -16.35 -1.97
CA GLU A 325 35.68 -15.86 -3.30
C GLU A 325 34.86 -14.55 -3.25
N HIS A 326 34.96 -13.78 -4.34
CA HIS A 326 34.14 -12.58 -4.55
C HIS A 326 33.08 -12.86 -5.59
N TYR A 327 31.84 -12.42 -5.34
CA TYR A 327 30.75 -12.46 -6.31
C TYR A 327 29.76 -11.33 -6.09
N ILE A 328 29.04 -10.94 -7.12
CA ILE A 328 27.91 -10.01 -6.99
C ILE A 328 26.68 -10.80 -6.51
N PRO A 329 26.07 -10.45 -5.37
CA PRO A 329 24.89 -11.14 -4.87
C PRO A 329 23.71 -11.08 -5.85
N TYR A 330 22.84 -12.09 -5.78
CA TYR A 330 21.51 -12.04 -6.38
C TYR A 330 20.53 -11.41 -5.41
N VAL A 331 19.42 -10.88 -5.93
CA VAL A 331 18.47 -10.08 -5.16
C VAL A 331 17.07 -10.60 -5.33
N ILE A 332 16.34 -10.73 -4.21
CA ILE A 332 14.89 -10.94 -4.19
C ILE A 332 14.24 -9.67 -3.68
N GLU A 333 13.30 -9.13 -4.45
CA GLU A 333 12.60 -7.89 -4.20
C GLU A 333 11.12 -8.14 -3.94
N PRO A 334 10.63 -8.16 -2.70
CA PRO A 334 9.23 -7.90 -2.36
C PRO A 334 8.98 -6.39 -2.33
N SER A 335 8.15 -5.88 -3.25
CA SER A 335 7.80 -4.45 -3.38
C SER A 335 6.30 -4.22 -3.25
N LEU A 336 5.89 -3.49 -2.21
CA LEU A 336 4.48 -3.23 -1.85
C LEU A 336 4.20 -1.73 -1.82
N GLY A 337 3.15 -1.29 -2.51
CA GLY A 337 2.63 0.07 -2.38
C GLY A 337 1.84 0.25 -1.09
N ALA A 338 2.32 1.13 -0.17
CA ALA A 338 1.63 1.40 1.09
C ALA A 338 0.22 1.96 0.86
N ASP A 339 0.04 2.77 -0.18
CA ASP A 339 -1.26 3.36 -0.54
C ASP A 339 -2.23 2.29 -1.07
N ARG A 340 -1.75 1.38 -1.95
CA ARG A 340 -2.57 0.29 -2.50
C ARG A 340 -3.00 -0.69 -1.42
N VAL A 341 -2.11 -1.13 -0.56
CA VAL A 341 -2.46 -2.10 0.49
C VAL A 341 -3.37 -1.47 1.54
N THR A 342 -3.21 -0.18 1.84
CA THR A 342 -4.14 0.54 2.72
C THR A 342 -5.54 0.60 2.10
N LEU A 343 -5.65 0.87 0.79
CA LEU A 343 -6.92 0.79 0.07
C LEU A 343 -7.49 -0.62 0.09
N ALA A 344 -6.67 -1.65 -0.14
CA ALA A 344 -7.11 -3.04 -0.11
C ALA A 344 -7.67 -3.43 1.27
N PHE A 345 -7.02 -3.04 2.37
CA PHE A 345 -7.56 -3.26 3.73
C PHE A 345 -8.87 -2.52 3.95
N LEU A 346 -9.03 -1.28 3.46
CA LEU A 346 -10.30 -0.55 3.55
C LEU A 346 -11.42 -1.26 2.76
N VAL A 347 -11.11 -1.70 1.54
CA VAL A 347 -12.07 -2.43 0.70
C VAL A 347 -12.46 -3.76 1.34
N ASP A 348 -11.48 -4.53 1.81
CA ASP A 348 -11.75 -5.86 2.41
C ASP A 348 -12.55 -5.76 3.70
N ALA A 349 -12.25 -4.73 4.51
CA ALA A 349 -12.90 -4.49 5.80
C ALA A 349 -14.30 -3.88 5.70
N TYR A 350 -14.64 -3.19 4.61
CA TYR A 350 -15.96 -2.55 4.44
C TYR A 350 -17.07 -3.59 4.39
N ASP A 351 -18.10 -3.41 5.20
CA ASP A 351 -19.27 -4.27 5.24
C ASP A 351 -20.54 -3.48 5.57
N GLU A 352 -21.67 -3.92 5.01
CA GLU A 352 -23.02 -3.44 5.35
C GLU A 352 -23.81 -4.61 5.92
N GLU A 353 -24.11 -4.54 7.21
CA GLU A 353 -24.78 -5.59 7.95
C GLU A 353 -26.23 -5.20 8.28
N VAL A 354 -27.16 -6.06 7.90
CA VAL A 354 -28.57 -5.91 8.30
C VAL A 354 -28.70 -6.38 9.75
N VAL A 355 -28.93 -5.43 10.66
CA VAL A 355 -29.08 -5.71 12.11
C VAL A 355 -30.54 -6.05 12.44
N ASP A 356 -31.49 -5.38 11.81
CA ASP A 356 -32.93 -5.61 11.98
C ASP A 356 -33.63 -5.45 10.62
N ALA A 357 -34.00 -6.58 10.02
CA ALA A 357 -34.64 -6.60 8.71
C ALA A 357 -36.04 -5.98 8.71
N GLU A 358 -36.81 -6.09 9.82
CA GLU A 358 -38.14 -5.56 9.94
C GLU A 358 -38.15 -4.02 9.97
N LYS A 359 -37.09 -3.43 10.57
CA LYS A 359 -36.90 -1.97 10.65
C LYS A 359 -36.02 -1.42 9.54
N ASN A 360 -35.55 -2.27 8.64
CA ASN A 360 -34.55 -1.92 7.62
C ASN A 360 -33.33 -1.21 8.24
N ASP A 361 -32.90 -1.71 9.44
CA ASP A 361 -31.73 -1.17 10.15
C ASP A 361 -30.46 -1.84 9.63
N VAL A 362 -29.66 -1.07 8.86
CA VAL A 362 -28.39 -1.50 8.31
C VAL A 362 -27.28 -0.73 9.01
N ARG A 363 -26.20 -1.41 9.42
CA ARG A 363 -24.99 -0.76 9.90
C ARG A 363 -23.86 -0.89 8.87
N THR A 364 -23.21 0.21 8.60
CA THR A 364 -21.91 0.22 7.93
C THR A 364 -20.83 -0.07 8.98
N VAL A 365 -19.93 -0.99 8.69
CA VAL A 365 -18.84 -1.36 9.59
C VAL A 365 -17.55 -1.60 8.81
N LEU A 366 -16.44 -1.06 9.33
CA LEU A 366 -15.09 -1.41 8.86
C LEU A 366 -14.52 -2.50 9.77
N ARG A 367 -14.47 -3.73 9.29
CA ARG A 367 -13.93 -4.89 10.02
C ARG A 367 -12.40 -4.98 9.88
N LEU A 368 -11.71 -3.87 10.14
CA LEU A 368 -10.25 -3.83 10.16
C LEU A 368 -9.70 -4.75 11.25
N HIS A 369 -8.59 -5.42 10.96
CA HIS A 369 -7.82 -6.08 12.02
C HIS A 369 -7.53 -5.06 13.14
N PRO A 370 -7.69 -5.42 14.43
CA PRO A 370 -7.55 -4.45 15.53
C PRO A 370 -6.19 -3.72 15.54
N ALA A 371 -5.12 -4.39 15.13
CA ALA A 371 -3.81 -3.78 14.99
C ALA A 371 -3.76 -2.65 13.94
N LEU A 372 -4.61 -2.71 12.90
CA LEU A 372 -4.66 -1.71 11.84
C LEU A 372 -5.62 -0.55 12.15
N ALA A 373 -6.63 -0.77 13.00
CA ALA A 373 -7.63 0.24 13.33
C ALA A 373 -7.00 1.57 13.76
N PRO A 374 -7.49 2.72 13.26
CA PRO A 374 -6.99 4.04 13.65
C PRO A 374 -7.06 4.25 15.16
N PHE A 375 -8.23 4.13 15.75
CA PHE A 375 -8.42 4.07 17.20
C PHE A 375 -8.46 2.61 17.67
N LYS A 376 -7.77 2.31 18.78
CA LYS A 376 -7.79 0.97 19.36
C LYS A 376 -9.02 0.74 20.24
N CYS A 377 -9.51 1.82 20.80
CA CYS A 377 -10.77 1.84 21.55
C CYS A 377 -11.34 3.27 21.58
N ALA A 378 -12.63 3.36 21.92
CA ALA A 378 -13.32 4.62 22.17
C ALA A 378 -13.94 4.61 23.58
N VAL A 379 -13.86 5.73 24.30
CA VAL A 379 -14.47 5.87 25.64
C VAL A 379 -15.76 6.67 25.53
N LEU A 380 -16.87 6.06 25.88
CA LEU A 380 -18.23 6.57 25.66
C LEU A 380 -18.99 6.64 26.98
N PRO A 381 -19.12 7.82 27.61
CA PRO A 381 -19.93 7.94 28.82
C PRO A 381 -21.41 7.77 28.50
N LEU A 382 -22.11 6.90 29.22
CA LEU A 382 -23.56 6.66 29.02
C LEU A 382 -24.38 7.95 29.19
N SER A 383 -23.92 8.84 30.06
CA SER A 383 -24.49 10.17 30.31
C SER A 383 -23.38 11.21 30.42
N LYS A 384 -23.63 12.46 30.05
CA LYS A 384 -22.70 13.58 30.22
C LYS A 384 -22.24 13.77 31.66
N LYS A 385 -23.03 13.34 32.65
CA LYS A 385 -22.66 13.37 34.08
C LYS A 385 -21.48 12.47 34.41
N LEU A 386 -21.19 11.50 33.56
CA LEU A 386 -20.08 10.54 33.70
C LEU A 386 -18.83 10.98 32.92
N GLY A 387 -18.88 12.17 32.29
CA GLY A 387 -17.84 12.67 31.40
C GLY A 387 -16.48 12.77 32.09
N ASP A 388 -16.40 13.21 33.33
CA ASP A 388 -15.14 13.37 34.06
C ASP A 388 -14.43 12.01 34.23
N LYS A 389 -15.19 10.98 34.67
CA LYS A 389 -14.65 9.64 34.78
C LYS A 389 -14.24 9.03 33.45
N ALA A 390 -15.03 9.28 32.42
CA ALA A 390 -14.71 8.82 31.06
C ALA A 390 -13.44 9.47 30.52
N ARG A 391 -13.23 10.76 30.74
CA ARG A 391 -12.00 11.47 30.35
C ARG A 391 -10.78 11.03 31.14
N GLU A 392 -10.93 10.68 32.41
CA GLU A 392 -9.87 10.07 33.22
C GLU A 392 -9.40 8.76 32.57
N ILE A 393 -10.35 7.88 32.21
CA ILE A 393 -10.06 6.60 31.56
C ILE A 393 -9.43 6.83 30.17
N GLN A 394 -9.97 7.74 29.38
CA GLN A 394 -9.38 8.13 28.09
C GLN A 394 -7.94 8.58 28.24
N ALA A 395 -7.68 9.51 29.17
CA ALA A 395 -6.34 10.05 29.40
C ALA A 395 -5.33 8.96 29.80
N GLU A 396 -5.77 7.98 30.63
CA GLU A 396 -4.90 6.87 31.02
C GLU A 396 -4.58 5.96 29.82
N LEU A 397 -5.59 5.54 29.07
CA LEU A 397 -5.42 4.67 27.90
C LEU A 397 -4.65 5.35 26.75
N SER A 398 -4.79 6.66 26.60
CA SER A 398 -4.08 7.45 25.55
C SER A 398 -2.56 7.48 25.72
N LYS A 399 -2.03 7.07 26.87
CA LYS A 399 -0.59 6.87 27.06
C LYS A 399 -0.04 5.69 26.26
N TYR A 400 -0.92 4.78 25.83
CA TYR A 400 -0.56 3.52 25.18
C TYR A 400 -1.17 3.33 23.79
N PHE A 401 -2.35 3.92 23.56
CA PHE A 401 -3.15 3.73 22.34
C PHE A 401 -3.69 5.05 21.80
N MET A 402 -4.05 5.05 20.50
CA MET A 402 -4.96 6.06 19.97
C MET A 402 -6.37 5.71 20.48
N VAL A 403 -6.99 6.64 21.19
CA VAL A 403 -8.27 6.47 21.88
C VAL A 403 -9.22 7.60 21.50
N ASP A 404 -10.40 7.26 20.97
CA ASP A 404 -11.44 8.24 20.73
C ASP A 404 -12.31 8.48 21.97
N TYR A 405 -13.03 9.62 21.97
CA TYR A 405 -13.99 10.00 22.99
C TYR A 405 -15.21 10.63 22.34
N ASP A 406 -16.39 10.10 22.62
CA ASP A 406 -17.64 10.64 22.10
C ASP A 406 -18.75 10.65 23.17
N ASP A 407 -19.34 11.83 23.40
CA ASP A 407 -20.48 12.04 24.29
C ASP A 407 -21.71 12.62 23.59
N ALA A 408 -21.69 12.68 22.25
CA ALA A 408 -22.71 13.33 21.44
C ALA A 408 -23.82 12.36 21.01
N GLY A 409 -25.06 12.62 21.39
CA GLY A 409 -26.24 11.82 21.04
C GLY A 409 -26.41 10.56 21.89
N SER A 410 -27.23 9.61 21.43
CA SER A 410 -27.46 8.34 22.14
C SER A 410 -26.27 7.38 21.99
N ILE A 411 -26.11 6.49 22.97
CA ILE A 411 -25.04 5.48 22.98
C ILE A 411 -25.05 4.61 21.71
N GLY A 412 -26.23 4.22 21.21
CA GLY A 412 -26.36 3.45 19.99
C GLY A 412 -25.83 4.18 18.75
N LYS A 413 -26.06 5.51 18.63
CA LYS A 413 -25.53 6.31 17.53
C LYS A 413 -23.99 6.42 17.62
N ARG A 414 -23.44 6.49 18.83
CA ARG A 414 -22.00 6.51 19.05
C ARG A 414 -21.33 5.20 18.66
N TYR A 415 -21.92 4.07 19.03
CA TYR A 415 -21.46 2.74 18.58
C TYR A 415 -21.44 2.65 17.05
N ARG A 416 -22.49 3.17 16.37
CA ARG A 416 -22.53 3.17 14.90
C ARG A 416 -21.40 3.99 14.28
N ARG A 417 -21.08 5.16 14.86
CA ARG A 417 -19.96 5.99 14.38
C ARG A 417 -18.62 5.28 14.53
N GLU A 418 -18.40 4.59 15.66
CA GLU A 418 -17.19 3.81 15.91
C GLU A 418 -17.11 2.57 14.99
N ASP A 419 -18.24 1.89 14.74
CA ASP A 419 -18.30 0.77 13.79
C ASP A 419 -17.89 1.23 12.38
N GLU A 420 -18.35 2.39 11.92
CA GLU A 420 -18.04 2.95 10.60
C GLU A 420 -16.56 3.34 10.41
N ILE A 421 -15.87 3.70 11.47
CA ILE A 421 -14.44 4.05 11.41
C ILE A 421 -13.52 2.89 11.80
N GLY A 422 -14.11 1.75 12.17
CA GLY A 422 -13.39 0.51 12.41
C GLY A 422 -12.78 0.39 13.81
N THR A 423 -13.24 1.18 14.80
CA THR A 423 -12.77 1.06 16.19
C THR A 423 -13.19 -0.29 16.77
N PRO A 424 -12.26 -1.19 17.16
CA PRO A 424 -12.62 -2.54 17.56
C PRO A 424 -13.32 -2.64 18.90
N TYR A 425 -13.06 -1.73 19.84
CA TYR A 425 -13.57 -1.80 21.19
C TYR A 425 -14.17 -0.48 21.65
N CYS A 426 -15.44 -0.49 22.08
CA CYS A 426 -16.11 0.66 22.70
C CYS A 426 -16.24 0.45 24.20
N ILE A 427 -15.67 1.35 24.98
CA ILE A 427 -15.63 1.33 26.45
C ILE A 427 -16.72 2.26 26.97
N THR A 428 -17.80 1.70 27.50
CA THR A 428 -18.92 2.48 28.05
C THR A 428 -18.76 2.64 29.56
N VAL A 429 -18.72 3.90 30.00
CA VAL A 429 -18.77 4.29 31.41
C VAL A 429 -20.20 4.51 31.81
N ASP A 430 -20.72 3.78 32.76
CA ASP A 430 -22.11 3.82 33.23
C ASP A 430 -22.22 4.23 34.71
N PHE A 431 -23.44 4.28 35.23
CA PHE A 431 -23.68 4.67 36.61
C PHE A 431 -23.16 3.66 37.63
N GLN A 432 -23.07 2.37 37.30
CA GLN A 432 -22.48 1.38 38.16
C GLN A 432 -20.98 1.57 38.31
N THR A 433 -20.31 2.08 37.26
CA THR A 433 -18.88 2.38 37.27
C THR A 433 -18.51 3.31 38.42
N VAL A 434 -19.30 4.37 38.63
CA VAL A 434 -19.02 5.40 39.64
C VAL A 434 -19.78 5.25 40.92
N GLY A 435 -20.88 4.47 40.90
CA GLY A 435 -21.79 4.30 42.05
C GLY A 435 -22.62 5.57 42.33
N ASP A 436 -23.46 5.46 43.33
CA ASP A 436 -24.25 6.58 43.93
C ASP A 436 -24.41 6.35 45.44
N ASP A 437 -25.20 7.24 46.08
CA ASP A 437 -25.44 7.18 47.54
C ASP A 437 -26.06 5.87 48.02
N LYS A 438 -26.62 5.07 47.13
CA LYS A 438 -27.32 3.80 47.45
C LYS A 438 -26.56 2.55 46.95
N THR A 439 -25.75 2.71 45.90
CA THR A 439 -25.06 1.61 45.24
C THR A 439 -23.56 1.97 45.15
N PRO A 440 -22.67 1.17 45.76
CA PRO A 440 -21.24 1.43 45.70
C PRO A 440 -20.73 1.30 44.26
N ALA A 441 -19.69 2.04 43.92
CA ALA A 441 -18.99 1.94 42.64
C ALA A 441 -18.41 0.52 42.48
N ASP A 442 -18.58 -0.10 41.29
CA ASP A 442 -17.93 -1.36 40.98
C ASP A 442 -16.57 -1.19 40.30
N ASN A 443 -16.22 0.07 39.89
CA ASN A 443 -15.00 0.39 39.16
C ASN A 443 -14.78 -0.45 37.89
N CYS A 444 -15.87 -0.91 37.25
CA CYS A 444 -15.86 -1.64 36.02
C CYS A 444 -16.52 -0.81 34.90
N VAL A 445 -16.18 -1.12 33.68
CA VAL A 445 -16.80 -0.54 32.46
C VAL A 445 -17.29 -1.65 31.58
N THR A 446 -18.21 -1.32 30.68
CA THR A 446 -18.67 -2.26 29.67
C THR A 446 -17.84 -2.07 28.40
N VAL A 447 -17.19 -3.14 27.92
CA VAL A 447 -16.46 -3.16 26.66
C VAL A 447 -17.29 -3.90 25.63
N ARG A 448 -17.63 -3.20 24.52
CA ARG A 448 -18.36 -3.77 23.39
C ARG A 448 -17.37 -4.08 22.26
N ASP A 449 -17.44 -5.30 21.77
CA ASP A 449 -16.72 -5.72 20.55
C ASP A 449 -17.48 -5.25 19.30
N ARG A 450 -16.75 -4.67 18.34
CA ARG A 450 -17.30 -4.16 17.07
C ARG A 450 -17.93 -5.25 16.21
N ASP A 451 -17.27 -6.41 16.13
CA ASP A 451 -17.62 -7.43 15.15
C ASP A 451 -18.78 -8.30 15.64
N THR A 452 -18.76 -8.70 16.89
CA THR A 452 -19.79 -9.54 17.50
C THR A 452 -20.93 -8.75 18.15
N MET A 453 -20.70 -7.46 18.46
CA MET A 453 -21.55 -6.61 19.30
C MET A 453 -21.74 -7.10 20.75
N GLU A 454 -21.02 -8.16 21.13
CA GLU A 454 -21.02 -8.65 22.50
C GLU A 454 -20.42 -7.63 23.47
N GLN A 455 -20.91 -7.67 24.69
CA GLN A 455 -20.50 -6.75 25.74
C GLN A 455 -20.03 -7.54 26.96
N VAL A 456 -18.86 -7.15 27.48
CA VAL A 456 -18.28 -7.73 28.68
C VAL A 456 -17.97 -6.65 29.69
N ARG A 457 -18.08 -6.98 31.00
CA ARG A 457 -17.76 -6.05 32.05
C ARG A 457 -16.32 -6.26 32.52
N ILE A 458 -15.49 -5.20 32.47
CA ILE A 458 -14.06 -5.27 32.73
C ILE A 458 -13.69 -4.24 33.79
N PRO A 459 -12.90 -4.62 34.84
CA PRO A 459 -12.33 -3.67 35.78
C PRO A 459 -11.43 -2.62 35.06
N ILE A 460 -11.53 -1.36 35.50
CA ILE A 460 -10.80 -0.25 34.87
C ILE A 460 -9.28 -0.49 34.89
N ASP A 461 -8.75 -1.05 35.96
CA ASP A 461 -7.32 -1.35 36.10
C ASP A 461 -6.80 -2.45 35.17
N GLN A 462 -7.70 -3.26 34.59
CA GLN A 462 -7.38 -4.31 33.62
C GLN A 462 -7.55 -3.88 32.17
N LEU A 463 -8.14 -2.73 31.89
CA LEU A 463 -8.46 -2.26 30.53
C LEU A 463 -7.24 -2.18 29.62
N LYS A 464 -6.13 -1.63 30.13
CA LYS A 464 -4.90 -1.50 29.35
C LYS A 464 -4.45 -2.86 28.80
N ASP A 465 -4.35 -3.85 29.68
CA ASP A 465 -3.85 -5.18 29.30
C ASP A 465 -4.87 -5.91 28.42
N TYR A 466 -6.16 -5.79 28.75
CA TYR A 466 -7.26 -6.32 27.95
C TYR A 466 -7.22 -5.83 26.48
N ILE A 467 -7.02 -4.52 26.29
CA ILE A 467 -6.91 -3.93 24.93
C ILE A 467 -5.58 -4.33 24.28
N ALA A 468 -4.45 -4.25 25.02
CA ALA A 468 -3.12 -4.54 24.48
C ALA A 468 -3.01 -5.95 23.88
N GLU A 469 -3.55 -6.97 24.56
CA GLU A 469 -3.56 -8.35 24.07
C GLU A 469 -4.34 -8.53 22.75
N ARG A 470 -5.40 -7.75 22.56
CA ARG A 470 -6.33 -7.88 21.42
C ARG A 470 -5.97 -7.01 20.22
N VAL A 471 -5.15 -5.99 20.42
CA VAL A 471 -4.68 -5.13 19.31
C VAL A 471 -3.23 -5.46 18.92
N ALA A 472 -2.63 -6.47 19.53
CA ALA A 472 -1.29 -6.93 19.18
C ALA A 472 -1.23 -7.53 17.77
N PHE A 473 -0.07 -7.40 17.16
CA PHE A 473 0.27 -8.02 15.86
C PHE A 473 1.71 -8.48 15.88
#